data_a30c6f147ac5a4b4afde8ee3d983a0af
#
_entry.id   a30c6f147ac5a4b4afde8ee3d983a0af
#
_cell.length_a   1.000
_cell.length_b   1.000
_cell.length_c   1.000
_cell.angle_alpha   90.00
_cell.angle_beta   90.00
_cell.angle_gamma   90.00
#
_symmetry.space_group_name_H-M   'P 1'
#
loop_
_entity.id
_entity.type
_entity.pdbx_description
1 polymer ?
#
loop_
_entity_poly.entity_id
_entity_poly.type
_entity_poly.pdbx_seq_one_letter_code
_entity_poly.pdbx_strand_id
1 'polypeptide(L)' 'MDIQGRIRELMEERSWTEYRLAKEANLSHSTVANMFNRNNAPTFPTLEAICNAFQM' A
#
# COMPACT_ATOMS: atom_id res chain seq x y z
N MET A 1 -0.10 15.91 3.55
CA MET A 1 0.42 14.90 2.62
C MET A 1 -0.57 13.74 2.52
N ASP A 2 -0.90 13.32 1.32
CA ASP A 2 -1.84 12.22 1.09
C ASP A 2 -1.06 10.92 0.86
N ILE A 3 -0.81 10.20 1.95
CA ILE A 3 -0.04 8.96 1.92
C ILE A 3 -0.74 7.92 1.03
N GLN A 4 -2.06 7.77 1.19
CA GLN A 4 -2.80 6.80 0.39
C GLN A 4 -2.75 7.16 -1.10
N GLY A 5 -2.89 8.44 -1.42
CA GLY A 5 -2.79 8.89 -2.80
C GLY A 5 -1.42 8.64 -3.40
N ARG A 6 -0.37 8.87 -2.62
CA ARG A 6 1.00 8.62 -3.09
C ARG A 6 1.24 7.14 -3.32
N ILE A 7 0.74 6.29 -2.43
CA ILE A 7 0.86 4.85 -2.60
C ILE A 7 0.13 4.41 -3.88
N ARG A 8 -1.06 4.94 -4.11
CA ARG A 8 -1.84 4.61 -5.30
C ARG A 8 -1.10 5.04 -6.57
N GLU A 9 -0.47 6.21 -6.56
CA GLU A 9 0.34 6.66 -7.70
C GLU A 9 1.47 5.68 -8.01
N LEU A 10 2.15 5.21 -6.97
CA LEU A 10 3.26 4.26 -7.15
C LEU A 10 2.75 2.93 -7.69
N MET A 11 1.55 2.50 -7.25
CA MET A 11 0.93 1.30 -7.79
C MET A 11 0.62 1.45 -9.28
N GLU A 12 0.07 2.60 -9.65
CA GLU A 12 -0.29 2.85 -11.05
C GLU A 12 0.95 2.86 -11.95
N GLU A 13 2.04 3.44 -11.47
CA GLU A 13 3.31 3.45 -12.22
C GLU A 13 3.80 2.04 -12.51
N ARG A 14 3.47 1.10 -11.61
CA ARG A 14 3.93 -0.30 -11.73
C ARG A 14 2.85 -1.22 -12.26
N SER A 15 1.66 -0.69 -12.54
CA SER A 15 0.49 -1.47 -12.93
C SER A 15 0.12 -2.50 -11.87
N TRP A 16 0.28 -2.15 -10.60
CA TRP A 16 -0.05 -3.03 -9.47
C TRP A 16 -1.49 -2.81 -9.03
N THR A 17 -2.15 -3.93 -8.68
CA THR A 17 -3.44 -3.89 -8.00
C THR A 17 -3.21 -3.92 -6.50
N GLU A 18 -4.30 -3.74 -5.72
CA GLU A 18 -4.22 -3.87 -4.27
C GLU A 18 -3.75 -5.27 -3.88
N TYR A 19 -4.20 -6.28 -4.61
CA TYR A 19 -3.76 -7.65 -4.38
C TYR A 19 -2.25 -7.78 -4.57
N ARG A 20 -1.73 -7.21 -5.64
CA ARG A 20 -0.29 -7.28 -5.92
C ARG A 20 0.50 -6.55 -4.84
N LEU A 21 0.02 -5.39 -4.40
CA LEU A 21 0.69 -4.64 -3.32
C LEU A 21 0.73 -5.47 -2.04
N ALA A 22 -0.40 -6.08 -1.68
CA ALA A 22 -0.46 -6.91 -0.48
C ALA A 22 0.55 -8.06 -0.57
N LYS A 23 0.62 -8.70 -1.72
CA LYS A 23 1.53 -9.82 -1.93
C LYS A 23 2.99 -9.38 -1.81
N GLU A 24 3.34 -8.29 -2.45
CA GLU A 24 4.73 -7.82 -2.45
C GLU A 24 5.15 -7.28 -1.08
N ALA A 25 4.21 -6.69 -0.35
CA ALA A 25 4.47 -6.15 0.99
C ALA A 25 4.30 -7.20 2.08
N ASN A 26 3.91 -8.41 1.72
CA ASN A 26 3.64 -9.50 2.67
C ASN A 26 2.56 -9.12 3.68
N LEU A 27 1.53 -8.42 3.21
CA LEU A 27 0.39 -8.01 4.00
C LEU A 27 -0.84 -8.78 3.53
N SER A 28 -1.89 -8.83 4.38
CA SER A 28 -3.15 -9.39 3.94
C SER A 28 -3.84 -8.42 2.98
N HIS A 29 -4.61 -8.97 2.04
CA HIS A 29 -5.38 -8.12 1.13
C HIS A 29 -6.36 -7.23 1.90
N SER A 30 -6.92 -7.75 3.00
CA SER A 30 -7.83 -6.97 3.84
C SER A 30 -7.15 -5.73 4.42
N THR A 31 -5.90 -5.86 4.83
CA THR A 31 -5.15 -4.73 5.38
C THR A 31 -5.00 -3.62 4.33
N VAL A 32 -4.65 -3.99 3.11
CA VAL A 32 -4.47 -3.03 2.03
C VAL A 32 -5.82 -2.42 1.64
N ALA A 33 -6.84 -3.25 1.47
CA ALA A 33 -8.17 -2.77 1.10
C ALA A 33 -8.72 -1.80 2.15
N ASN A 34 -8.57 -2.13 3.43
CA ASN A 34 -9.08 -1.27 4.50
C ASN A 34 -8.36 0.07 4.53
N MET A 35 -7.06 0.08 4.25
CA MET A 35 -6.29 1.31 4.21
C MET A 35 -6.89 2.30 3.20
N PHE A 36 -7.26 1.80 2.01
CA PHE A 36 -7.84 2.65 0.98
C PHE A 36 -9.32 2.93 1.22
N ASN A 37 -10.09 1.90 1.57
CA ASN A 37 -11.55 2.03 1.67
C ASN A 37 -11.99 2.85 2.87
N ARG A 38 -11.27 2.76 3.98
CA ARG A 38 -11.61 3.48 5.20
C ARG A 38 -10.85 4.79 5.34
N ASN A 39 -10.00 5.08 4.38
CA ASN A 39 -9.18 6.30 4.37
C ASN A 39 -8.39 6.47 5.67
N ASN A 40 -7.92 5.36 6.23
CA ASN A 40 -7.09 5.36 7.42
C ASN A 40 -5.62 5.40 7.01
N ALA A 41 -4.84 6.23 7.68
CA ALA A 41 -3.40 6.22 7.45
C ALA A 41 -2.83 4.87 7.88
N PRO A 42 -1.87 4.30 7.14
CA PRO A 42 -1.25 3.05 7.55
C PRO A 42 -0.44 3.24 8.83
N THR A 43 -0.36 2.19 9.64
CA THR A 43 0.53 2.21 10.80
C THR A 43 1.97 2.23 10.29
N PHE A 44 2.91 2.57 11.19
CA PHE A 44 4.31 2.64 10.79
C PHE A 44 4.85 1.29 10.25
N PRO A 45 4.60 0.15 10.91
CA PRO A 45 5.04 -1.13 10.35
C PRO A 45 4.44 -1.43 8.98
N THR A 46 3.16 -1.08 8.79
CA THR A 46 2.50 -1.29 7.50
C THR A 46 3.13 -0.40 6.42
N LEU A 47 3.37 0.87 6.75
CA LEU A 47 4.00 1.80 5.81
C LEU A 47 5.40 1.33 5.45
N GLU A 48 6.16 0.84 6.42
CA GLU A 48 7.50 0.32 6.17
C GLU A 48 7.45 -0.87 5.21
N ALA A 49 6.50 -1.79 5.42
CA ALA A 49 6.34 -2.94 4.54
C ALA A 49 6.01 -2.50 3.10
N ILE A 50 5.16 -1.50 2.96
CA ILE A 50 4.79 -0.96 1.66
C ILE A 50 5.99 -0.31 0.98
N CYS A 51 6.76 0.48 1.71
CA CYS A 51 7.95 1.12 1.17
C CYS A 51 8.95 0.07 0.70
N ASN A 52 9.14 -0.99 1.48
CA ASN A 52 10.03 -2.09 1.08
C ASN A 52 9.54 -2.77 -0.19
N ALA A 53 8.23 -2.93 -0.34
CA ALA A 53 7.65 -3.52 -1.54
C ALA A 53 7.96 -2.69 -2.78
N PHE A 54 7.99 -1.39 -2.65
CA PHE A 54 8.35 -0.47 -3.74
C PHE A 54 9.85 -0.25 -3.86
N GLN A 55 10.63 -0.80 -2.96
CA GLN A 55 12.10 -0.66 -2.93
C GLN A 55 12.53 0.79 -2.73
N MET A 56 11.87 1.44 -1.81
CA MET A 56 12.18 2.84 -1.50
C MET A 56 12.95 2.97 -0.18
#